data_41cec32c44f11311d55efdd2633a794f
#
_entry.id   41cec32c44f11311d55efdd2633a794f
#
_cell.length_a   1.000
_cell.length_b   1.000
_cell.length_c   1.000
_cell.angle_alpha   90.00
_cell.angle_beta   90.00
_cell.angle_gamma   90.00
#
_symmetry.space_group_name_H-M   'P 1'
#
loop_
_entity.id
_entity.type
_entity.pdbx_description
1 polymer ?
#
loop_
_entity_poly.entity_id
_entity_poly.type
_entity_poly.pdbx_seq_one_letter_code
_entity_poly.pdbx_strand_id
1 'polypeptide(L)'
;MLNKFFQPFNKDEKKEENSINNDLYNLIYEIIIADHVITPDEIELSAELIEFYFQISKNTNKEEFQKLIDNQHFNTDLSQYAMRLKSSLSYEQRMDIILICWQVLMVD
;
A
#
# COMPACT_ATOMS: atom_id res chain seq x y z
N MET A 1 15.44 0.73 -8.43
CA MET A 1 14.47 0.11 -8.85
C MET A 1 13.31 0.90 -9.02
N LEU A 2 13.11 1.72 -8.23
CA LEU A 2 11.97 2.43 -8.32
C LEU A 2 12.01 3.57 -9.18
N ASN A 3 13.12 3.86 -9.81
CA ASN A 3 13.22 4.97 -10.70
C ASN A 3 12.19 4.99 -11.74
N LYS A 4 11.77 3.84 -12.18
CA LYS A 4 10.77 3.81 -13.20
C LYS A 4 9.49 4.43 -12.76
N PHE A 5 9.28 4.53 -11.47
CA PHE A 5 8.07 5.13 -11.00
C PHE A 5 8.10 6.62 -11.16
N PHE A 6 9.27 7.18 -11.40
CA PHE A 6 9.35 8.61 -11.49
C PHE A 6 9.64 9.07 -12.84
N GLN A 7 9.57 8.20 -13.80
CA GLN A 7 9.81 8.66 -15.09
C GLN A 7 8.56 9.13 -15.68
N PRO A 8 8.51 10.31 -16.12
CA PRO A 8 7.31 10.93 -16.46
C PRO A 8 6.93 10.73 -17.80
N PHE A 9 6.29 9.97 -18.20
CA PHE A 9 6.11 9.85 -19.44
C PHE A 9 4.86 10.08 -19.93
N ASN A 10 4.00 9.14 -19.93
CA ASN A 10 2.76 9.37 -20.57
C ASN A 10 1.68 9.15 -19.57
N LYS A 11 0.46 9.52 -19.88
CA LYS A 11 -0.66 9.43 -18.98
C LYS A 11 -0.99 8.01 -18.61
N ASP A 12 -0.74 7.10 -19.51
CA ASP A 12 -1.08 5.70 -19.25
C ASP A 12 -0.21 5.11 -18.17
N GLU A 13 1.08 5.44 -18.19
CA GLU A 13 1.96 4.97 -17.15
C GLU A 13 1.60 5.54 -15.80
N LYS A 14 1.21 6.80 -15.79
CA LYS A 14 0.81 7.43 -14.56
C LYS A 14 -0.46 6.80 -13.99
N LYS A 15 -1.38 6.43 -14.86
CA LYS A 15 -2.58 5.77 -14.44
C LYS A 15 -2.30 4.41 -13.86
N GLU A 16 -1.41 3.66 -14.47
CA GLU A 16 -1.03 2.36 -13.97
C GLU A 16 -0.37 2.48 -12.60
N GLU A 17 0.50 3.45 -12.47
CA GLU A 17 1.20 3.66 -11.22
C GLU A 17 0.22 4.00 -10.10
N ASN A 18 -0.73 4.88 -10.37
CA ASN A 18 -1.72 5.25 -9.38
C ASN A 18 -2.59 4.07 -9.00
N SER A 19 -2.91 3.22 -9.97
CA SER A 19 -3.72 2.06 -9.71
C SER A 19 -2.98 1.04 -8.85
N ILE A 20 -1.69 0.85 -9.11
CA ILE A 20 -0.86 -0.04 -8.31
C ILE A 20 -0.76 0.48 -6.88
N ASN A 21 -0.53 1.79 -6.72
CA ASN A 21 -0.43 2.36 -5.39
C ASN A 21 -1.73 2.22 -4.64
N ASN A 22 -2.84 2.41 -5.32
CA ASN A 22 -4.14 2.25 -4.71
C ASN A 22 -4.36 0.84 -4.21
N ASP A 23 -3.99 -0.14 -5.02
CA ASP A 23 -4.11 -1.54 -4.63
C ASP A 23 -3.22 -1.85 -3.42
N LEU A 24 -2.03 -1.24 -3.37
CA LEU A 24 -1.11 -1.43 -2.27
C LEU A 24 -1.72 -0.93 -0.97
N TYR A 25 -2.26 0.29 -0.96
CA TYR A 25 -2.88 0.84 0.24
C TYR A 25 -4.09 0.01 0.66
N ASN A 26 -4.91 -0.38 -0.28
CA ASN A 26 -6.10 -1.15 0.03
C ASN A 26 -5.75 -2.51 0.61
N LEU A 27 -4.74 -3.16 0.05
CA LEU A 27 -4.34 -4.47 0.53
C LEU A 27 -3.83 -4.38 1.98
N ILE A 28 -2.93 -3.44 2.23
CA ILE A 28 -2.38 -3.30 3.57
C ILE A 28 -3.47 -2.93 4.57
N TYR A 29 -4.34 -1.99 4.18
CA TYR A 29 -5.42 -1.56 5.05
C TYR A 29 -6.35 -2.74 5.40
N GLU A 30 -6.76 -3.52 4.40
CA GLU A 30 -7.66 -4.63 4.61
C GLU A 30 -7.04 -5.72 5.49
N ILE A 31 -5.75 -5.95 5.33
CA ILE A 31 -5.06 -6.93 6.16
C ILE A 31 -5.05 -6.48 7.62
N ILE A 32 -4.80 -5.20 7.85
CA ILE A 32 -4.75 -4.68 9.21
C ILE A 32 -6.12 -4.74 9.86
N ILE A 33 -7.16 -4.27 9.17
CA ILE A 33 -8.48 -4.23 9.78
C ILE A 33 -9.10 -5.61 9.90
N ALA A 34 -8.61 -6.59 9.17
CA ALA A 34 -9.10 -7.95 9.32
C ALA A 34 -8.78 -8.48 10.71
N ASP A 35 -7.71 -7.99 11.31
CA ASP A 35 -7.29 -8.44 12.63
C ASP A 35 -7.89 -7.55 13.72
N HIS A 36 -7.97 -6.25 13.48
CA HIS A 36 -8.50 -5.32 14.47
C HIS A 36 -8.64 -3.94 13.83
N VAL A 37 -9.07 -2.96 14.63
CA VAL A 37 -9.19 -1.59 14.15
C VAL A 37 -7.80 -1.01 13.97
N ILE A 38 -7.57 -0.32 12.88
CA ILE A 38 -6.26 0.26 12.59
C ILE A 38 -5.99 1.41 13.57
N THR A 39 -4.82 1.43 14.14
CA THR A 39 -4.42 2.44 15.12
C THR A 39 -3.53 3.49 14.47
N PRO A 40 -3.39 4.68 15.12
CA PRO A 40 -2.47 5.70 14.59
C PRO A 40 -1.04 5.20 14.45
N ASP A 41 -0.57 4.35 15.38
CA ASP A 41 0.78 3.81 15.29
C ASP A 41 0.95 2.92 14.08
N GLU A 42 -0.07 2.14 13.75
CA GLU A 42 -0.02 1.29 12.57
C GLU A 42 -0.03 2.11 11.29
N ILE A 43 -0.78 3.20 11.27
CA ILE A 43 -0.78 4.10 10.11
C ILE A 43 0.60 4.71 9.93
N GLU A 44 1.18 5.18 11.03
CA GLU A 44 2.48 5.82 11.00
C GLU A 44 3.54 4.83 10.49
N LEU A 45 3.57 3.63 11.04
CA LEU A 45 4.55 2.64 10.64
C LEU A 45 4.34 2.20 9.19
N SER A 46 3.09 1.97 8.81
CA SER A 46 2.80 1.60 7.43
C SER A 46 3.28 2.66 6.45
N ALA A 47 3.03 3.92 6.78
CA ALA A 47 3.44 5.03 5.92
C ALA A 47 4.96 5.10 5.80
N GLU A 48 5.66 4.88 6.91
CA GLU A 48 7.12 4.90 6.90
C GLU A 48 7.69 3.74 6.09
N LEU A 49 7.12 2.58 6.24
CA LEU A 49 7.63 1.40 5.54
C LEU A 49 7.35 1.48 4.04
N ILE A 50 6.19 2.00 3.66
CA ILE A 50 5.89 2.20 2.25
C ILE A 50 6.86 3.20 1.66
N GLU A 51 7.19 4.26 2.40
CA GLU A 51 8.18 5.22 1.91
C GLU A 51 9.53 4.53 1.73
N PHE A 52 9.92 3.73 2.69
CA PHE A 52 11.21 3.07 2.65
C PHE A 52 11.33 2.09 1.48
N TYR A 53 10.32 1.26 1.29
CA TYR A 53 10.39 0.21 0.28
C TYR A 53 9.95 0.66 -1.10
N PHE A 54 9.04 1.61 -1.19
CA PHE A 54 8.43 1.99 -2.47
C PHE A 54 8.69 3.44 -2.85
N GLN A 55 9.36 4.18 -2.00
CA GLN A 55 9.71 5.59 -2.24
C GLN A 55 8.51 6.48 -2.53
N ILE A 56 7.42 6.22 -1.84
CA ILE A 56 6.26 7.10 -1.88
C ILE A 56 6.26 7.87 -0.57
N SER A 57 6.11 9.18 -0.67
CA SER A 57 6.22 10.07 0.48
C SER A 57 5.34 9.62 1.64
N LYS A 58 5.88 9.67 2.85
CA LYS A 58 5.17 9.32 4.07
C LYS A 58 3.87 10.10 4.20
N ASN A 59 3.89 11.39 3.90
CA ASN A 59 2.70 12.22 4.00
C ASN A 59 1.62 11.76 3.04
N THR A 60 2.00 11.43 1.81
CA THR A 60 1.07 10.90 0.84
C THR A 60 0.45 9.60 1.35
N ASN A 61 1.29 8.74 1.90
CA ASN A 61 0.83 7.45 2.40
C ASN A 61 -0.17 7.63 3.53
N LYS A 62 0.12 8.53 4.45
CA LYS A 62 -0.79 8.80 5.57
C LYS A 62 -2.12 9.34 5.08
N GLU A 63 -2.10 10.21 4.09
CA GLU A 63 -3.31 10.76 3.52
C GLU A 63 -4.18 9.69 2.88
N GLU A 64 -3.53 8.77 2.16
CA GLU A 64 -4.28 7.71 1.50
C GLU A 64 -4.93 6.76 2.50
N PHE A 65 -4.21 6.40 3.57
CA PHE A 65 -4.81 5.59 4.61
C PHE A 65 -5.96 6.33 5.30
N GLN A 66 -5.79 7.64 5.51
CA GLN A 66 -6.84 8.41 6.16
C GLN A 66 -8.11 8.47 5.31
N LYS A 67 -7.96 8.54 4.00
CA LYS A 67 -9.10 8.48 3.10
C LYS A 67 -9.85 7.17 3.23
N LEU A 68 -9.14 6.07 3.34
CA LEU A 68 -9.77 4.78 3.51
C LEU A 68 -10.53 4.70 4.83
N ILE A 69 -9.95 5.25 5.88
CA ILE A 69 -10.59 5.27 7.19
C ILE A 69 -11.83 6.15 7.16
N ASP A 70 -11.71 7.35 6.60
CA ASP A 70 -12.80 8.30 6.57
C ASP A 70 -14.00 7.81 5.78
N ASN A 71 -13.72 7.08 4.72
CA ASN A 71 -14.78 6.56 3.88
C ASN A 71 -15.33 5.24 4.41
N GLN A 72 -14.81 4.77 5.52
CA GLN A 72 -15.20 3.49 6.10
C GLN A 72 -15.19 2.41 5.02
N HIS A 73 -14.08 2.40 4.30
CA HIS A 73 -13.96 1.51 3.15
C HIS A 73 -13.89 0.06 3.61
N PHE A 74 -14.79 -0.76 3.10
CA PHE A 74 -14.75 -2.17 3.34
C PHE A 74 -14.80 -2.84 1.99
N ASN A 75 -13.76 -3.54 1.66
CA ASN A 75 -13.79 -4.34 0.45
C ASN A 75 -13.19 -5.67 0.86
N THR A 76 -14.02 -6.67 0.85
CA THR A 76 -13.59 -7.98 1.32
C THR A 76 -12.84 -8.76 0.27
N ASP A 77 -12.66 -8.19 -0.92
CA ASP A 77 -12.02 -8.94 -1.99
C ASP A 77 -10.52 -8.71 -2.02
N LEU A 78 -9.86 -9.17 -0.96
CA LEU A 78 -8.41 -9.10 -0.87
C LEU A 78 -7.74 -9.75 -2.06
N SER A 79 -8.36 -10.80 -2.59
CA SER A 79 -7.73 -11.54 -3.67
C SER A 79 -7.56 -10.70 -4.93
N GLN A 80 -8.49 -9.78 -5.19
CA GLN A 80 -8.35 -8.91 -6.36
C GLN A 80 -7.14 -7.98 -6.23
N TYR A 81 -6.98 -7.37 -5.06
CA TYR A 81 -5.83 -6.50 -4.84
C TYR A 81 -4.54 -7.31 -4.97
N ALA A 82 -4.52 -8.48 -4.34
CA ALA A 82 -3.33 -9.33 -4.36
C ALA A 82 -2.98 -9.77 -5.77
N MET A 83 -3.99 -10.14 -6.56
CA MET A 83 -3.74 -10.60 -7.91
C MET A 83 -3.23 -9.49 -8.82
N ARG A 84 -3.79 -8.30 -8.69
CA ARG A 84 -3.32 -7.17 -9.49
C ARG A 84 -1.89 -6.80 -9.14
N LEU A 85 -1.58 -6.80 -7.86
CA LEU A 85 -0.22 -6.50 -7.41
C LEU A 85 0.75 -7.59 -7.85
N LYS A 86 0.33 -8.84 -7.77
CA LYS A 86 1.18 -9.94 -8.22
C LYS A 86 1.53 -9.79 -9.69
N SER A 87 0.57 -9.37 -10.49
CA SER A 87 0.81 -9.21 -11.92
C SER A 87 1.67 -7.99 -12.24
N SER A 88 1.64 -6.97 -11.38
CA SER A 88 2.29 -5.70 -11.67
C SER A 88 3.64 -5.52 -11.00
N LEU A 89 3.93 -6.28 -9.96
CA LEU A 89 5.13 -6.08 -9.18
C LEU A 89 6.11 -7.23 -9.33
N SER A 90 7.38 -6.94 -9.12
CA SER A 90 8.42 -7.96 -9.15
C SER A 90 8.30 -8.83 -7.89
N TYR A 91 9.03 -9.94 -7.91
CA TYR A 91 9.08 -10.82 -6.76
C TYR A 91 9.56 -10.06 -5.52
N GLU A 92 10.61 -9.25 -5.69
CA GLU A 92 11.17 -8.49 -4.58
C GLU A 92 10.17 -7.50 -4.01
N GLN A 93 9.45 -6.83 -4.88
CA GLN A 93 8.43 -5.87 -4.44
C GLN A 93 7.30 -6.57 -3.69
N ARG A 94 6.92 -7.77 -4.14
CA ARG A 94 5.90 -8.53 -3.44
C ARG A 94 6.38 -8.96 -2.06
N MET A 95 7.66 -9.34 -1.96
CA MET A 95 8.23 -9.66 -0.65
C MET A 95 8.24 -8.45 0.26
N ASP A 96 8.49 -7.27 -0.30
CA ASP A 96 8.47 -6.04 0.49
C ASP A 96 7.09 -5.80 1.09
N ILE A 97 6.04 -6.07 0.34
CA ILE A 97 4.68 -5.93 0.86
C ILE A 97 4.45 -6.88 2.03
N ILE A 98 4.90 -8.10 1.89
CA ILE A 98 4.77 -9.08 2.98
C ILE A 98 5.50 -8.60 4.22
N LEU A 99 6.69 -8.06 4.05
CA LEU A 99 7.47 -7.54 5.16
C LEU A 99 6.78 -6.36 5.83
N ILE A 100 6.18 -5.47 5.04
CA ILE A 100 5.43 -4.35 5.60
C ILE A 100 4.28 -4.87 6.46
N CYS A 101 3.49 -5.77 5.91
CA CYS A 101 2.34 -6.30 6.63
C CYS A 101 2.76 -7.00 7.91
N TRP A 102 3.82 -7.78 7.84
CA TRP A 102 4.32 -8.50 9.00
C TRP A 102 4.71 -7.54 10.11
N GLN A 103 5.49 -6.50 9.76
CA GLN A 103 5.96 -5.56 10.75
C GLN A 103 4.82 -4.76 11.37
N VAL A 104 3.86 -4.36 10.53
CA VAL A 104 2.74 -3.57 11.04
C VAL A 104 1.87 -4.40 11.97
N LEU A 105 1.63 -5.65 11.63
CA LEU A 105 0.80 -6.51 12.46
C LEU A 105 1.46 -6.87 13.79
N MET A 106 2.78 -6.71 13.86
CA MET A 106 3.49 -7.01 15.10
C MET A 106 3.55 -5.82 16.06
N VAL A 107 3.04 -4.67 15.63
CA VAL A 107 3.02 -3.50 16.49
C VAL A 107 1.85 -3.59 17.44
N ASP A 108 2.11 -3.41 18.70
CA ASP A 108 1.04 -3.42 19.69
C ASP A 108 0.97 -2.13 20.43
#